data_bacfa661da66bde499e13e41419bfbbf
#
_entry.id   bacfa661da66bde499e13e41419bfbbf
#
_cell.length_a   1.000
_cell.length_b   1.000
_cell.length_c   1.000
_cell.angle_alpha   90.00
_cell.angle_beta   90.00
_cell.angle_gamma   90.00
#
_symmetry.space_group_name_H-M   'P 1'
#
loop_
_entity.id
_entity.type
_entity.pdbx_description
1 polymer ?
#
loop_
_entity_poly.entity_id
_entity_poly.type
_entity_poly.pdbx_seq_one_letter_code
_entity_poly.pdbx_strand_id
1 'polypeptide(L)'
;MNISAKHQVLIVGGGTAGITVAARLLRKGYTDVAVIEPSDKHYYQALWTLVGGGQARSSSTERAEASVMPKDATWIRKAASAFDPDNNTVTCSDGSVYGYDVLVVSPGLQLDWDATEGLSQTLGRDGVSSNYRFDLAPRTWNLIRGMRSGTAVFTMPTGPVKCAGAGQKIAYLAADHWRREGVLKNIDIHLVVPGPRIFGIPAIADSLEKVLAGYGITLHTESEVRSVDSGARKVAVTGVGPSGSDMMLPYDMLHVVPRQSAPDWIKSSPLSTGDAAGFVEIDKHTMQHVRYPNVFSLGDAGSSPNAKTGAAVRKQAPVVVENIDAHLKGRPLTGSYDGYSSCPIVTSSHAMLLAEFDYDLKLQPSFPLLDPAKPHRPYWYLKKYGLPAM
;
A
#
# COMPACT_ATOMS: atom_id res chain seq x y z
N MET A 1 -10.85 34.83 -0.12
CA MET A 1 -9.55 34.20 -0.50
C MET A 1 -9.29 34.50 -1.97
N ASN A 2 -8.04 34.81 -2.36
CA ASN A 2 -7.71 34.97 -3.78
C ASN A 2 -7.41 33.61 -4.39
N ILE A 3 -8.27 33.14 -5.30
CA ILE A 3 -8.10 31.83 -5.99
C ILE A 3 -7.08 32.03 -7.09
N SER A 4 -6.00 31.24 -7.07
CA SER A 4 -4.90 31.27 -8.06
C SER A 4 -5.35 30.78 -9.45
N ALA A 5 -6.16 29.73 -9.48
CA ALA A 5 -6.83 29.19 -10.64
C ALA A 5 -8.00 28.29 -10.21
N LYS A 6 -8.98 28.10 -11.11
CA LYS A 6 -10.06 27.13 -10.93
C LYS A 6 -10.02 26.13 -12.07
N HIS A 7 -10.21 24.85 -11.75
CA HIS A 7 -10.22 23.75 -12.71
C HIS A 7 -11.54 22.98 -12.68
N GLN A 8 -11.95 22.45 -13.81
CA GLN A 8 -13.14 21.60 -13.86
C GLN A 8 -12.94 20.34 -13.01
N VAL A 9 -11.78 19.66 -13.14
CA VAL A 9 -11.43 18.54 -12.28
C VAL A 9 -10.04 18.78 -11.68
N LEU A 10 -10.00 18.86 -10.35
CA LEU A 10 -8.76 19.00 -9.58
C LEU A 10 -8.46 17.68 -8.88
N ILE A 11 -7.27 17.15 -9.08
CA ILE A 11 -6.81 15.88 -8.50
C ILE A 11 -5.68 16.19 -7.53
N VAL A 12 -5.78 15.73 -6.29
CA VAL A 12 -4.73 15.83 -5.28
C VAL A 12 -4.02 14.49 -5.16
N GLY A 13 -2.73 14.49 -5.50
CA GLY A 13 -1.86 13.32 -5.55
C GLY A 13 -1.63 12.79 -6.97
N GLY A 14 -0.38 12.88 -7.46
CA GLY A 14 0.10 12.37 -8.75
C GLY A 14 0.57 10.90 -8.71
N GLY A 15 0.29 10.16 -7.64
CA GLY A 15 0.56 8.73 -7.58
C GLY A 15 -0.28 7.92 -8.56
N THR A 16 -0.14 6.59 -8.53
CA THR A 16 -0.83 5.66 -9.45
C THR A 16 -2.33 5.95 -9.58
N ALA A 17 -3.01 6.30 -8.48
CA ALA A 17 -4.44 6.56 -8.49
C ALA A 17 -4.77 7.85 -9.28
N GLY A 18 -4.14 8.96 -8.93
CA GLY A 18 -4.43 10.28 -9.53
C GLY A 18 -4.08 10.34 -11.00
N ILE A 19 -2.88 9.89 -11.42
CA ILE A 19 -2.52 9.88 -12.86
C ILE A 19 -3.42 8.95 -13.69
N THR A 20 -3.90 7.84 -13.09
CA THR A 20 -4.84 6.94 -13.79
C THR A 20 -6.18 7.62 -14.02
N VAL A 21 -6.71 8.35 -13.03
CA VAL A 21 -7.95 9.13 -13.18
C VAL A 21 -7.75 10.25 -14.19
N ALA A 22 -6.67 11.04 -14.08
CA ALA A 22 -6.35 12.12 -15.02
C ALA A 22 -6.28 11.62 -16.47
N ALA A 23 -5.51 10.55 -16.72
CA ALA A 23 -5.37 9.97 -18.06
C ALA A 23 -6.70 9.44 -18.62
N ARG A 24 -7.60 8.92 -17.79
CA ARG A 24 -8.92 8.45 -18.22
C ARG A 24 -9.88 9.58 -18.51
N LEU A 25 -9.88 10.65 -17.71
CA LEU A 25 -10.70 11.84 -17.94
C LEU A 25 -10.30 12.52 -19.26
N LEU A 26 -9.00 12.72 -19.49
CA LEU A 26 -8.48 13.30 -20.73
C LEU A 26 -8.88 12.45 -21.95
N ARG A 27 -8.74 11.12 -21.87
CA ARG A 27 -9.22 10.21 -22.94
C ARG A 27 -10.74 10.25 -23.16
N LYS A 28 -11.51 10.63 -22.15
CA LYS A 28 -12.96 10.82 -22.23
C LYS A 28 -13.35 12.17 -22.82
N GLY A 29 -12.36 13.05 -23.09
CA GLY A 29 -12.56 14.35 -23.74
C GLY A 29 -12.60 15.55 -22.77
N TYR A 30 -12.33 15.36 -21.49
CA TYR A 30 -12.16 16.48 -20.56
C TYR A 30 -10.81 17.18 -20.85
N THR A 31 -10.83 18.51 -20.92
CA THR A 31 -9.65 19.32 -21.29
C THR A 31 -9.08 20.13 -20.11
N ASP A 32 -9.87 20.34 -19.07
CA ASP A 32 -9.43 21.08 -17.86
C ASP A 32 -9.34 20.12 -16.66
N VAL A 33 -8.23 19.38 -16.65
CA VAL A 33 -7.85 18.42 -15.60
C VAL A 33 -6.51 18.86 -15.02
N ALA A 34 -6.48 19.19 -13.73
CA ALA A 34 -5.25 19.57 -13.03
C ALA A 34 -4.89 18.54 -11.95
N VAL A 35 -3.59 18.33 -11.74
CA VAL A 35 -3.04 17.41 -10.72
C VAL A 35 -2.08 18.18 -9.83
N ILE A 36 -2.38 18.24 -8.53
CA ILE A 36 -1.47 18.77 -7.49
C ILE A 36 -0.57 17.61 -7.04
N GLU A 37 0.72 17.69 -7.34
CA GLU A 37 1.74 16.70 -6.94
C GLU A 37 3.09 17.41 -6.74
N PRO A 38 3.65 17.39 -5.51
CA PRO A 38 4.91 18.06 -5.21
C PRO A 38 6.14 17.30 -5.69
N SER A 39 6.05 15.97 -5.83
CA SER A 39 7.20 15.13 -6.15
C SER A 39 7.58 15.20 -7.63
N ASP A 40 8.88 15.23 -7.92
CA ASP A 40 9.43 15.04 -9.27
C ASP A 40 9.68 13.56 -9.60
N LYS A 41 9.38 12.66 -8.65
CA LYS A 41 9.62 11.23 -8.73
C LYS A 41 8.35 10.41 -8.53
N HIS A 42 8.13 9.47 -9.42
CA HIS A 42 7.07 8.47 -9.34
C HIS A 42 7.65 7.11 -8.95
N TYR A 43 7.04 6.45 -7.97
CA TYR A 43 7.50 5.17 -7.46
C TYR A 43 6.48 4.05 -7.71
N TYR A 44 6.91 2.98 -8.38
CA TYR A 44 6.15 1.75 -8.45
C TYR A 44 6.42 0.88 -7.21
N GLN A 45 5.78 1.24 -6.10
CA GLN A 45 6.00 0.67 -4.76
C GLN A 45 5.76 -0.85 -4.70
N ALA A 46 4.90 -1.39 -5.58
CA ALA A 46 4.58 -2.81 -5.62
C ALA A 46 5.79 -3.72 -5.88
N LEU A 47 6.91 -3.19 -6.39
CA LEU A 47 8.16 -3.91 -6.60
C LEU A 47 9.15 -3.82 -5.43
N TRP A 48 8.94 -2.94 -4.44
CA TRP A 48 9.92 -2.76 -3.34
C TRP A 48 10.15 -4.04 -2.54
N THR A 49 9.15 -4.91 -2.41
CA THR A 49 9.35 -6.24 -1.82
C THR A 49 10.32 -7.10 -2.63
N LEU A 50 10.27 -7.03 -3.97
CA LEU A 50 11.24 -7.73 -4.82
C LEU A 50 12.63 -7.09 -4.75
N VAL A 51 12.73 -5.78 -4.54
CA VAL A 51 14.01 -5.09 -4.27
C VAL A 51 14.60 -5.61 -2.96
N GLY A 52 13.81 -5.60 -1.88
CA GLY A 52 14.25 -6.11 -0.58
C GLY A 52 14.57 -7.61 -0.58
N GLY A 53 13.99 -8.39 -1.48
CA GLY A 53 14.29 -9.80 -1.69
C GLY A 53 15.38 -10.06 -2.75
N GLY A 54 16.08 -9.04 -3.25
CA GLY A 54 17.15 -9.17 -4.24
C GLY A 54 16.71 -9.59 -5.65
N GLN A 55 15.41 -9.47 -5.97
CA GLN A 55 14.83 -9.91 -7.25
C GLN A 55 14.61 -8.76 -8.25
N ALA A 56 14.75 -7.49 -7.80
CA ALA A 56 14.64 -6.29 -8.63
C ALA A 56 15.66 -5.24 -8.18
N ARG A 57 15.99 -4.30 -9.06
CA ARG A 57 16.82 -3.12 -8.73
C ARG A 57 15.91 -1.98 -8.30
N SER A 58 16.30 -1.19 -7.29
CA SER A 58 15.54 -0.02 -6.85
C SER A 58 15.31 0.99 -7.98
N SER A 59 16.34 1.22 -8.82
CA SER A 59 16.24 2.12 -9.97
C SER A 59 15.16 1.72 -10.99
N SER A 60 14.78 0.44 -11.07
CA SER A 60 13.69 0.00 -11.94
C SER A 60 12.29 0.33 -11.41
N THR A 61 12.21 0.80 -10.17
CA THR A 61 10.94 1.15 -9.50
C THR A 61 10.70 2.65 -9.39
N GLU A 62 11.64 3.47 -9.89
CA GLU A 62 11.56 4.93 -9.90
C GLU A 62 11.49 5.44 -11.34
N ARG A 63 10.67 6.46 -11.57
CA ARG A 63 10.60 7.22 -12.83
C ARG A 63 10.52 8.71 -12.51
N ALA A 64 10.88 9.56 -13.48
CA ALA A 64 10.54 10.98 -13.37
C ALA A 64 9.03 11.14 -13.45
N GLU A 65 8.42 11.91 -12.52
CA GLU A 65 6.97 12.16 -12.51
C GLU A 65 6.49 12.74 -13.85
N ALA A 66 7.28 13.64 -14.45
CA ALA A 66 7.00 14.20 -15.79
C ALA A 66 6.86 13.13 -16.90
N SER A 67 7.46 11.94 -16.73
CA SER A 67 7.37 10.88 -17.73
C SER A 67 6.08 10.05 -17.64
N VAL A 68 5.37 10.14 -16.53
CA VAL A 68 4.13 9.39 -16.27
C VAL A 68 2.92 10.31 -16.15
N MET A 69 3.13 11.59 -15.86
CA MET A 69 2.07 12.60 -15.86
C MET A 69 1.44 12.70 -17.26
N PRO A 70 0.09 12.61 -17.39
CA PRO A 70 -0.57 12.75 -18.68
C PRO A 70 -0.25 14.12 -19.30
N LYS A 71 0.16 14.15 -20.57
CA LYS A 71 0.70 15.35 -21.23
C LYS A 71 -0.26 16.55 -21.24
N ASP A 72 -1.57 16.26 -21.35
CA ASP A 72 -2.61 17.28 -21.42
C ASP A 72 -3.19 17.65 -20.05
N ALA A 73 -2.66 17.09 -18.95
CA ALA A 73 -3.01 17.49 -17.60
C ALA A 73 -2.17 18.70 -17.16
N THR A 74 -2.78 19.63 -16.45
CA THR A 74 -2.06 20.73 -15.79
C THR A 74 -1.38 20.19 -14.53
N TRP A 75 -0.06 20.06 -14.52
CA TRP A 75 0.68 19.66 -13.34
C TRP A 75 1.03 20.84 -12.45
N ILE A 76 0.41 20.90 -11.27
CA ILE A 76 0.68 21.88 -10.22
C ILE A 76 1.69 21.27 -9.24
N ARG A 77 2.96 21.72 -9.35
CA ARG A 77 4.11 21.19 -8.57
C ARG A 77 4.12 21.78 -7.16
N LYS A 78 3.09 21.47 -6.37
CA LYS A 78 2.89 21.95 -5.00
C LYS A 78 2.33 20.86 -4.12
N ALA A 79 2.53 21.01 -2.80
CA ALA A 79 1.93 20.12 -1.82
C ALA A 79 0.58 20.69 -1.36
N ALA A 80 -0.49 19.92 -1.46
CA ALA A 80 -1.76 20.27 -0.82
C ALA A 80 -1.62 20.19 0.70
N SER A 81 -2.28 21.10 1.42
CA SER A 81 -2.20 21.18 2.88
C SER A 81 -3.56 21.29 3.58
N ALA A 82 -4.61 21.73 2.88
CA ALA A 82 -5.96 21.83 3.44
C ALA A 82 -7.03 21.76 2.36
N PHE A 83 -8.21 21.30 2.77
CA PHE A 83 -9.44 21.31 1.98
C PHE A 83 -10.48 22.24 2.60
N ASP A 84 -11.14 23.00 1.77
CA ASP A 84 -12.37 23.74 2.11
C ASP A 84 -13.46 23.32 1.10
N PRO A 85 -14.14 22.19 1.38
CA PRO A 85 -15.12 21.64 0.44
C PRO A 85 -16.40 22.48 0.35
N ASP A 86 -16.72 23.30 1.33
CA ASP A 86 -17.88 24.19 1.30
C ASP A 86 -17.68 25.32 0.28
N ASN A 87 -16.42 25.77 0.08
CA ASN A 87 -16.03 26.77 -0.91
C ASN A 87 -15.42 26.15 -2.18
N ASN A 88 -15.37 24.82 -2.29
CA ASN A 88 -14.77 24.08 -3.40
C ASN A 88 -13.32 24.50 -3.67
N THR A 89 -12.47 24.53 -2.63
CA THR A 89 -11.07 24.94 -2.76
C THR A 89 -10.10 23.96 -2.08
N VAL A 90 -8.87 23.95 -2.61
CA VAL A 90 -7.72 23.28 -2.03
C VAL A 90 -6.63 24.30 -1.80
N THR A 91 -6.09 24.34 -0.58
CA THR A 91 -4.95 25.19 -0.21
C THR A 91 -3.67 24.37 -0.26
N CYS A 92 -2.62 24.94 -0.87
CA CYS A 92 -1.28 24.37 -0.88
C CYS A 92 -0.42 24.93 0.26
N SER A 93 0.69 24.24 0.57
CA SER A 93 1.60 24.59 1.67
C SER A 93 2.30 25.97 1.50
N ASP A 94 2.35 26.49 0.27
CA ASP A 94 2.85 27.85 -0.04
C ASP A 94 1.76 28.94 0.06
N GLY A 95 0.55 28.59 0.52
CA GLY A 95 -0.58 29.50 0.66
C GLY A 95 -1.40 29.73 -0.61
N SER A 96 -1.01 29.17 -1.76
CA SER A 96 -1.81 29.27 -2.98
C SER A 96 -3.10 28.45 -2.87
N VAL A 97 -4.18 28.94 -3.45
CA VAL A 97 -5.51 28.32 -3.39
C VAL A 97 -6.00 27.99 -4.79
N TYR A 98 -6.49 26.78 -4.97
CA TYR A 98 -7.04 26.29 -6.24
C TYR A 98 -8.50 25.89 -6.05
N GLY A 99 -9.37 26.42 -6.95
CA GLY A 99 -10.78 26.06 -7.02
C GLY A 99 -11.02 24.83 -7.90
N TYR A 100 -12.17 24.19 -7.71
CA TYR A 100 -12.59 23.04 -8.52
C TYR A 100 -14.11 23.02 -8.73
N ASP A 101 -14.56 22.35 -9.79
CA ASP A 101 -15.94 21.88 -9.90
C ASP A 101 -16.06 20.49 -9.29
N VAL A 102 -15.08 19.60 -9.57
CA VAL A 102 -14.97 18.27 -8.96
C VAL A 102 -13.56 18.08 -8.40
N LEU A 103 -13.47 17.48 -7.20
CA LEU A 103 -12.24 17.13 -6.51
C LEU A 103 -12.04 15.62 -6.48
N VAL A 104 -10.82 15.16 -6.80
CA VAL A 104 -10.38 13.78 -6.55
C VAL A 104 -9.25 13.78 -5.54
N VAL A 105 -9.43 13.09 -4.42
CA VAL A 105 -8.45 13.00 -3.33
C VAL A 105 -7.74 11.66 -3.36
N SER A 106 -6.46 11.64 -3.74
CA SER A 106 -5.69 10.41 -3.94
C SER A 106 -4.19 10.53 -3.57
N PRO A 107 -3.79 11.24 -2.49
CA PRO A 107 -2.38 11.42 -2.13
C PRO A 107 -1.77 10.19 -1.46
N GLY A 108 -2.50 9.08 -1.37
CA GLY A 108 -2.05 7.89 -0.68
C GLY A 108 -2.26 7.94 0.83
N LEU A 109 -1.36 7.29 1.58
CA LEU A 109 -1.37 7.21 3.03
C LEU A 109 0.02 7.58 3.60
N GLN A 110 0.08 7.83 4.90
CA GLN A 110 1.34 8.02 5.62
C GLN A 110 1.75 6.75 6.37
N LEU A 111 3.04 6.67 6.68
CA LEU A 111 3.66 5.60 7.45
C LEU A 111 3.96 6.14 8.85
N ASP A 112 3.28 5.63 9.86
CA ASP A 112 3.31 6.12 11.23
C ASP A 112 4.48 5.45 12.00
N TRP A 113 5.73 5.81 11.65
CA TRP A 113 6.92 5.21 12.24
C TRP A 113 7.02 5.43 13.75
N ASP A 114 6.56 6.58 14.24
CA ASP A 114 6.57 6.95 15.65
C ASP A 114 5.46 6.27 16.48
N ALA A 115 4.51 5.59 15.82
CA ALA A 115 3.49 4.80 16.51
C ALA A 115 4.05 3.53 17.18
N THR A 116 5.29 3.15 16.85
CA THR A 116 6.02 2.07 17.49
C THR A 116 7.22 2.67 18.20
N GLU A 117 7.27 2.56 19.54
CA GLU A 117 8.33 3.13 20.37
C GLU A 117 9.71 2.64 19.91
N GLY A 118 10.68 3.56 19.79
CA GLY A 118 12.05 3.27 19.38
C GLY A 118 12.25 2.99 17.88
N LEU A 119 11.18 2.85 17.08
CA LEU A 119 11.32 2.43 15.68
C LEU A 119 11.91 3.54 14.79
N SER A 120 11.43 4.77 14.84
CA SER A 120 11.91 5.85 13.97
C SER A 120 13.39 6.16 14.20
N GLN A 121 13.87 6.04 15.44
CA GLN A 121 15.27 6.28 15.82
C GLN A 121 16.22 5.19 15.31
N THR A 122 15.72 3.97 15.07
CA THR A 122 16.54 2.81 14.68
C THR A 122 16.40 2.44 13.20
N LEU A 123 15.42 3.00 12.54
CA LEU A 123 15.09 2.66 11.17
C LEU A 123 16.26 2.93 10.20
N GLY A 124 16.70 1.88 9.52
CA GLY A 124 17.86 1.92 8.63
C GLY A 124 19.22 1.68 9.29
N ARG A 125 19.28 1.35 10.59
CA ARG A 125 20.49 0.98 11.35
C ARG A 125 20.20 -0.22 12.25
N ASP A 126 21.20 -0.71 12.95
CA ASP A 126 21.13 -1.74 13.99
C ASP A 126 20.34 -3.00 13.59
N GLY A 127 20.41 -3.38 12.31
CA GLY A 127 19.66 -4.52 11.78
C GLY A 127 18.19 -4.23 11.44
N VAL A 128 17.70 -3.00 11.61
CA VAL A 128 16.28 -2.62 11.37
C VAL A 128 16.10 -2.05 9.96
N SER A 129 15.12 -2.57 9.22
CA SER A 129 14.79 -2.10 7.86
C SER A 129 13.31 -2.29 7.53
N SER A 130 12.89 -1.80 6.37
CA SER A 130 11.52 -1.92 5.87
C SER A 130 11.47 -1.82 4.34
N ASN A 131 10.59 -2.60 3.72
CA ASN A 131 10.28 -2.46 2.29
C ASN A 131 9.19 -1.41 1.99
N TYR A 132 8.73 -0.70 3.01
CA TYR A 132 7.70 0.33 2.85
C TYR A 132 8.29 1.71 2.54
N ARG A 133 9.62 1.80 2.44
CA ARG A 133 10.36 3.00 2.07
C ARG A 133 11.40 2.68 0.99
N PHE A 134 11.49 3.52 -0.05
CA PHE A 134 12.33 3.30 -1.24
C PHE A 134 13.82 3.09 -0.89
N ASP A 135 14.36 3.94 -0.03
CA ASP A 135 15.77 3.91 0.37
C ASP A 135 16.11 2.72 1.31
N LEU A 136 15.11 2.16 2.00
CA LEU A 136 15.28 1.05 2.91
C LEU A 136 15.15 -0.32 2.24
N ALA A 137 14.41 -0.44 1.15
CA ALA A 137 14.26 -1.72 0.46
C ALA A 137 15.61 -2.35 0.02
N PRO A 138 16.60 -1.59 -0.54
CA PRO A 138 17.93 -2.13 -0.78
C PRO A 138 18.70 -2.52 0.50
N ARG A 139 18.47 -1.81 1.62
CA ARG A 139 19.06 -2.16 2.91
C ARG A 139 18.53 -3.48 3.44
N THR A 140 17.22 -3.74 3.29
CA THR A 140 16.62 -5.04 3.61
C THR A 140 17.35 -6.17 2.87
N TRP A 141 17.62 -6.00 1.57
CA TRP A 141 18.40 -6.98 0.82
C TRP A 141 19.82 -7.15 1.35
N ASN A 142 20.48 -6.06 1.73
CA ASN A 142 21.84 -6.13 2.29
C ASN A 142 21.86 -6.93 3.61
N LEU A 143 20.85 -6.77 4.47
CA LEU A 143 20.71 -7.56 5.69
C LEU A 143 20.48 -9.04 5.38
N ILE A 144 19.51 -9.35 4.51
CA ILE A 144 19.19 -10.73 4.12
C ILE A 144 20.42 -11.44 3.54
N ARG A 145 21.09 -10.86 2.55
CA ARG A 145 22.22 -11.51 1.88
C ARG A 145 23.45 -11.68 2.78
N GLY A 146 23.59 -10.80 3.78
CA GLY A 146 24.73 -10.83 4.75
C GLY A 146 24.53 -11.82 5.90
N MET A 147 23.28 -12.20 6.17
CA MET A 147 22.95 -13.05 7.32
C MET A 147 23.29 -14.51 7.07
N ARG A 148 23.99 -15.15 8.00
CA ARG A 148 24.40 -16.57 7.94
C ARG A 148 23.88 -17.39 9.12
N SER A 149 23.53 -16.73 10.22
CA SER A 149 22.98 -17.31 11.44
C SER A 149 22.31 -16.21 12.27
N GLY A 150 21.57 -16.59 13.30
CA GLY A 150 20.92 -15.69 14.24
C GLY A 150 19.42 -15.59 14.04
N THR A 151 18.79 -14.52 14.51
CA THR A 151 17.35 -14.36 14.56
C THR A 151 16.88 -13.27 13.59
N ALA A 152 15.93 -13.61 12.71
CA ALA A 152 15.27 -12.70 11.79
C ALA A 152 13.79 -12.54 12.15
N VAL A 153 13.37 -11.29 12.43
CA VAL A 153 11.99 -10.98 12.78
C VAL A 153 11.34 -10.15 11.69
N PHE A 154 10.14 -10.59 11.24
CA PHE A 154 9.30 -9.89 10.27
C PHE A 154 7.96 -9.57 10.90
N THR A 155 7.40 -8.40 10.62
CA THR A 155 6.21 -7.94 11.34
C THR A 155 5.15 -7.35 10.44
N MET A 156 3.90 -7.42 10.91
CA MET A 156 2.75 -6.72 10.38
C MET A 156 2.03 -6.01 11.53
N PRO A 157 1.56 -4.77 11.36
CA PRO A 157 0.82 -4.05 12.39
C PRO A 157 -0.67 -4.36 12.33
N THR A 158 -1.40 -3.95 13.36
CA THR A 158 -2.86 -3.80 13.31
C THR A 158 -3.29 -2.65 12.41
N GLY A 159 -4.55 -2.65 11.98
CA GLY A 159 -5.16 -1.59 11.17
C GLY A 159 -4.97 -1.76 9.67
N PRO A 160 -5.40 -0.78 8.89
CA PRO A 160 -5.31 -0.81 7.43
C PRO A 160 -3.86 -0.66 6.98
N VAL A 161 -3.44 -1.53 6.06
CA VAL A 161 -2.06 -1.55 5.52
C VAL A 161 -2.12 -1.64 3.99
N LYS A 162 -1.36 -0.78 3.30
CA LYS A 162 -1.17 -0.97 1.86
C LYS A 162 -0.44 -2.29 1.60
N CYS A 163 -0.99 -3.11 0.69
CA CYS A 163 -0.45 -4.42 0.36
C CYS A 163 -0.18 -5.29 1.60
N ALA A 164 -1.21 -5.62 2.38
CA ALA A 164 -1.12 -6.40 3.62
C ALA A 164 -0.28 -7.69 3.52
N GLY A 165 -0.14 -8.27 2.33
CA GLY A 165 0.78 -9.40 2.11
C GLY A 165 2.26 -9.03 2.02
N ALA A 166 2.67 -7.74 2.02
CA ALA A 166 4.07 -7.39 1.74
C ALA A 166 5.04 -7.82 2.85
N GLY A 167 4.64 -7.72 4.12
CA GLY A 167 5.47 -8.15 5.26
C GLY A 167 5.78 -9.65 5.25
N GLN A 168 4.81 -10.49 4.91
CA GLN A 168 5.04 -11.93 4.79
C GLN A 168 5.86 -12.30 3.54
N LYS A 169 5.68 -11.60 2.41
CA LYS A 169 6.45 -11.88 1.18
C LYS A 169 7.95 -11.76 1.40
N ILE A 170 8.40 -10.76 2.17
CA ILE A 170 9.82 -10.58 2.41
C ILE A 170 10.39 -11.67 3.32
N ALA A 171 9.61 -12.20 4.27
CA ALA A 171 10.01 -13.35 5.07
C ALA A 171 10.23 -14.59 4.18
N TYR A 172 9.33 -14.84 3.23
CA TYR A 172 9.46 -15.96 2.30
C TYR A 172 10.66 -15.80 1.36
N LEU A 173 10.88 -14.60 0.82
CA LEU A 173 12.02 -14.33 -0.07
C LEU A 173 13.36 -14.45 0.68
N ALA A 174 13.41 -14.01 1.93
CA ALA A 174 14.58 -14.16 2.79
C ALA A 174 14.86 -15.65 3.06
N ALA A 175 13.85 -16.40 3.51
CA ALA A 175 13.97 -17.83 3.78
C ALA A 175 14.36 -18.63 2.53
N ASP A 176 13.80 -18.29 1.35
CA ASP A 176 14.19 -18.91 0.07
C ASP A 176 15.65 -18.62 -0.29
N HIS A 177 16.12 -17.39 -0.07
CA HIS A 177 17.53 -17.04 -0.26
C HIS A 177 18.42 -17.84 0.67
N TRP A 178 18.14 -17.85 1.98
CA TRP A 178 18.93 -18.60 2.98
C TRP A 178 18.93 -20.12 2.73
N ARG A 179 17.82 -20.67 2.25
CA ARG A 179 17.74 -22.08 1.81
C ARG A 179 18.69 -22.37 0.65
N ARG A 180 18.70 -21.50 -0.37
CA ARG A 180 19.58 -21.64 -1.55
C ARG A 180 21.06 -21.48 -1.19
N GLU A 181 21.36 -20.63 -0.21
CA GLU A 181 22.72 -20.46 0.34
C GLU A 181 23.13 -21.58 1.33
N GLY A 182 22.23 -22.50 1.66
CA GLY A 182 22.49 -23.59 2.60
C GLY A 182 22.58 -23.18 4.08
N VAL A 183 22.18 -21.97 4.43
CA VAL A 183 22.29 -21.42 5.80
C VAL A 183 20.96 -21.35 6.55
N LEU A 184 19.83 -21.65 5.91
CA LEU A 184 18.49 -21.53 6.50
C LEU A 184 18.37 -22.18 7.88
N LYS A 185 18.97 -23.35 8.08
CA LYS A 185 18.93 -24.10 9.35
C LYS A 185 19.62 -23.40 10.53
N ASN A 186 20.41 -22.39 10.26
CA ASN A 186 21.15 -21.61 11.28
C ASN A 186 20.42 -20.30 11.64
N ILE A 187 19.23 -20.05 11.06
CA ILE A 187 18.50 -18.80 11.22
C ILE A 187 17.13 -19.08 11.79
N ASP A 188 16.85 -18.52 12.97
CA ASP A 188 15.52 -18.56 13.55
C ASP A 188 14.68 -17.45 12.94
N ILE A 189 13.56 -17.83 12.31
CA ILE A 189 12.71 -16.87 11.59
C ILE A 189 11.38 -16.74 12.30
N HIS A 190 11.04 -15.51 12.71
CA HIS A 190 9.77 -15.17 13.32
C HIS A 190 8.96 -14.24 12.41
N LEU A 191 7.66 -14.51 12.29
CA LEU A 191 6.70 -13.66 11.60
C LEU A 191 5.57 -13.30 12.58
N VAL A 192 5.45 -12.02 12.92
CA VAL A 192 4.45 -11.49 13.85
C VAL A 192 3.33 -10.85 13.05
N VAL A 193 2.09 -11.30 13.26
CA VAL A 193 0.90 -10.82 12.56
C VAL A 193 -0.27 -10.56 13.52
N PRO A 194 -1.09 -9.52 13.28
CA PRO A 194 -2.18 -9.16 14.19
C PRO A 194 -3.44 -10.03 14.03
N GLY A 195 -3.58 -10.73 12.92
CA GLY A 195 -4.73 -11.59 12.66
C GLY A 195 -4.60 -12.97 13.30
N PRO A 196 -5.71 -13.72 13.42
CA PRO A 196 -5.72 -15.08 13.96
C PRO A 196 -5.05 -16.10 13.00
N ARG A 197 -4.86 -15.71 11.75
CA ARG A 197 -4.16 -16.49 10.70
C ARG A 197 -3.31 -15.57 9.83
N ILE A 198 -2.44 -16.16 9.04
CA ILE A 198 -1.54 -15.45 8.10
C ILE A 198 -2.29 -14.71 6.97
N PHE A 199 -3.52 -15.09 6.67
CA PHE A 199 -4.35 -14.45 5.64
C PHE A 199 -5.84 -14.64 5.96
N GLY A 200 -6.69 -13.67 5.57
CA GLY A 200 -8.13 -13.68 5.89
C GLY A 200 -8.97 -14.70 5.11
N ILE A 201 -8.46 -15.25 3.99
CA ILE A 201 -9.16 -16.24 3.18
C ILE A 201 -8.62 -17.63 3.55
N PRO A 202 -9.46 -18.56 4.08
CA PRO A 202 -9.01 -19.84 4.61
C PRO A 202 -8.16 -20.66 3.64
N ALA A 203 -8.60 -20.86 2.40
CA ALA A 203 -7.85 -21.65 1.39
C ALA A 203 -6.47 -21.06 1.07
N ILE A 204 -6.35 -19.72 1.10
CA ILE A 204 -5.08 -19.02 0.92
C ILE A 204 -4.22 -19.19 2.18
N ALA A 205 -4.80 -19.04 3.38
CA ALA A 205 -4.11 -19.23 4.65
C ALA A 205 -3.53 -20.64 4.76
N ASP A 206 -4.31 -21.69 4.47
CA ASP A 206 -3.87 -23.09 4.48
C ASP A 206 -2.63 -23.33 3.58
N SER A 207 -2.61 -22.68 2.42
CA SER A 207 -1.48 -22.77 1.50
C SER A 207 -0.24 -22.03 2.01
N LEU A 208 -0.43 -20.84 2.59
CA LEU A 208 0.66 -20.05 3.13
C LEU A 208 1.24 -20.66 4.41
N GLU A 209 0.43 -21.29 5.25
CA GLU A 209 0.88 -22.01 6.44
C GLU A 209 1.78 -23.20 6.07
N LYS A 210 1.49 -23.89 4.95
CA LYS A 210 2.40 -24.92 4.40
C LYS A 210 3.72 -24.32 3.91
N VAL A 211 3.69 -23.11 3.34
CA VAL A 211 4.92 -22.38 2.95
C VAL A 211 5.75 -22.02 4.18
N LEU A 212 5.10 -21.49 5.23
CA LEU A 212 5.76 -21.17 6.52
C LEU A 212 6.43 -22.43 7.10
N ALA A 213 5.69 -23.54 7.21
CA ALA A 213 6.22 -24.80 7.73
C ALA A 213 7.40 -25.32 6.89
N GLY A 214 7.32 -25.21 5.55
CA GLY A 214 8.37 -25.62 4.63
C GLY A 214 9.68 -24.81 4.74
N TYR A 215 9.62 -23.60 5.33
CA TYR A 215 10.78 -22.78 5.63
C TYR A 215 11.18 -22.81 7.12
N GLY A 216 10.38 -23.42 7.99
CA GLY A 216 10.62 -23.39 9.44
C GLY A 216 10.35 -22.02 10.06
N ILE A 217 9.45 -21.22 9.49
CA ILE A 217 9.10 -19.91 10.01
C ILE A 217 8.10 -20.05 11.16
N THR A 218 8.45 -19.53 12.34
CA THR A 218 7.57 -19.44 13.50
C THR A 218 6.58 -18.29 13.33
N LEU A 219 5.28 -18.60 13.28
CA LEU A 219 4.21 -17.63 13.17
C LEU A 219 3.67 -17.27 14.55
N HIS A 220 3.66 -15.96 14.87
CA HIS A 220 3.01 -15.39 16.05
C HIS A 220 1.75 -14.66 15.60
N THR A 221 0.60 -15.28 15.83
CA THR A 221 -0.71 -14.71 15.49
C THR A 221 -1.25 -13.81 16.60
N GLU A 222 -2.24 -12.98 16.28
CA GLU A 222 -2.89 -12.07 17.22
C GLU A 222 -1.88 -11.26 18.05
N SER A 223 -0.81 -10.84 17.39
CA SER A 223 0.33 -10.19 18.03
C SER A 223 0.86 -9.05 17.16
N GLU A 224 1.36 -7.99 17.78
CA GLU A 224 2.03 -6.90 17.06
C GLU A 224 3.24 -6.37 17.85
N VAL A 225 4.12 -5.66 17.14
CA VAL A 225 5.28 -5.00 17.76
C VAL A 225 4.85 -3.73 18.48
N ARG A 226 5.19 -3.63 19.75
CA ARG A 226 4.97 -2.45 20.60
C ARG A 226 6.17 -1.51 20.62
N SER A 227 7.38 -2.05 20.75
CA SER A 227 8.60 -1.25 20.81
C SER A 227 9.82 -1.98 20.26
N VAL A 228 10.84 -1.19 19.88
CA VAL A 228 12.13 -1.66 19.37
C VAL A 228 13.24 -1.08 20.26
N ASP A 229 14.00 -1.96 20.91
CA ASP A 229 15.22 -1.61 21.63
C ASP A 229 16.44 -2.02 20.79
N SER A 230 17.05 -1.05 20.13
CA SER A 230 18.23 -1.30 19.28
C SER A 230 19.49 -1.57 20.08
N GLY A 231 19.61 -1.01 21.29
CA GLY A 231 20.75 -1.23 22.18
C GLY A 231 20.82 -2.68 22.67
N ALA A 232 19.69 -3.24 23.09
CA ALA A 232 19.57 -4.63 23.48
C ALA A 232 19.33 -5.58 22.27
N ARG A 233 19.09 -5.06 21.05
CA ARG A 233 18.66 -5.82 19.87
C ARG A 233 17.45 -6.73 20.15
N LYS A 234 16.42 -6.14 20.75
CA LYS A 234 15.18 -6.82 21.11
C LYS A 234 13.97 -6.05 20.61
N VAL A 235 12.93 -6.78 20.27
CA VAL A 235 11.62 -6.23 19.93
C VAL A 235 10.59 -6.74 20.92
N ALA A 236 9.84 -5.81 21.55
CA ALA A 236 8.72 -6.16 22.39
C ALA A 236 7.47 -6.39 21.51
N VAL A 237 6.90 -7.56 21.64
CA VAL A 237 5.65 -7.97 20.97
C VAL A 237 4.56 -8.03 22.03
N THR A 238 3.37 -7.53 21.70
CA THR A 238 2.20 -7.59 22.59
C THR A 238 1.06 -8.34 21.91
N GLY A 239 0.28 -9.06 22.72
CA GLY A 239 -0.96 -9.70 22.27
C GLY A 239 -2.03 -8.67 21.96
N VAL A 240 -2.74 -8.85 20.84
CA VAL A 240 -3.84 -7.99 20.37
C VAL A 240 -5.14 -8.77 20.16
N GLY A 241 -5.18 -10.06 20.52
CA GLY A 241 -6.32 -10.94 20.44
C GLY A 241 -6.24 -12.09 21.44
N PRO A 242 -7.25 -12.99 21.48
CA PRO A 242 -7.35 -14.04 22.50
C PRO A 242 -6.17 -15.00 22.61
N SER A 243 -5.50 -15.27 21.50
CA SER A 243 -4.32 -16.16 21.44
C SER A 243 -2.99 -15.41 21.41
N GLY A 244 -3.02 -14.07 21.41
CA GLY A 244 -1.85 -13.24 21.42
C GLY A 244 -1.18 -13.22 22.80
N SER A 245 0.15 -13.12 22.83
CA SER A 245 0.92 -13.08 24.06
C SER A 245 2.02 -12.02 24.01
N ASP A 246 2.32 -11.46 25.17
CA ASP A 246 3.45 -10.57 25.34
C ASP A 246 4.76 -11.38 25.36
N MET A 247 5.73 -10.94 24.55
CA MET A 247 7.04 -11.57 24.48
C MET A 247 8.13 -10.60 24.07
N MET A 248 9.37 -10.96 24.37
CA MET A 248 10.56 -10.27 23.89
C MET A 248 11.29 -11.18 22.90
N LEU A 249 11.42 -10.74 21.65
CA LEU A 249 12.18 -11.46 20.63
C LEU A 249 13.53 -10.77 20.42
N PRO A 250 14.66 -11.49 20.51
CA PRO A 250 15.93 -10.98 20.03
C PRO A 250 15.90 -10.85 18.52
N TYR A 251 16.72 -9.99 17.94
CA TYR A 251 16.90 -9.91 16.48
C TYR A 251 18.33 -9.55 16.10
N ASP A 252 18.81 -10.18 15.05
CA ASP A 252 19.97 -9.75 14.25
C ASP A 252 19.51 -8.97 13.03
N MET A 253 18.31 -9.33 12.52
CA MET A 253 17.59 -8.62 11.50
C MET A 253 16.13 -8.42 11.90
N LEU A 254 15.62 -7.17 11.78
CA LEU A 254 14.21 -6.82 11.99
C LEU A 254 13.67 -6.11 10.74
N HIS A 255 12.66 -6.70 10.10
CA HIS A 255 11.88 -6.03 9.05
C HIS A 255 10.54 -5.59 9.63
N VAL A 256 10.32 -4.28 9.72
CA VAL A 256 9.10 -3.71 10.31
C VAL A 256 8.19 -3.15 9.23
N VAL A 257 6.91 -3.49 9.32
CA VAL A 257 5.84 -2.75 8.66
C VAL A 257 5.22 -1.82 9.70
N PRO A 258 5.27 -0.49 9.53
CA PRO A 258 4.69 0.44 10.49
C PRO A 258 3.17 0.46 10.40
N ARG A 259 2.49 0.98 11.41
CA ARG A 259 1.08 1.37 11.31
C ARG A 259 0.93 2.42 10.21
N GLN A 260 -0.27 2.52 9.62
CA GLN A 260 -0.54 3.39 8.48
C GLN A 260 -1.89 4.08 8.66
N SER A 261 -1.94 5.33 8.25
CA SER A 261 -3.14 6.15 8.35
C SER A 261 -3.20 7.16 7.19
N ALA A 262 -4.28 7.91 7.09
CA ALA A 262 -4.30 9.06 6.20
C ALA A 262 -3.26 10.09 6.64
N PRO A 263 -2.71 10.91 5.73
CA PRO A 263 -1.90 12.06 6.09
C PRO A 263 -2.59 12.96 7.13
N ASP A 264 -1.85 13.51 8.11
CA ASP A 264 -2.43 14.25 9.24
C ASP A 264 -3.29 15.44 8.80
N TRP A 265 -2.91 16.10 7.70
CA TRP A 265 -3.70 17.20 7.14
C TRP A 265 -5.05 16.73 6.54
N ILE A 266 -5.18 15.44 6.15
CA ILE A 266 -6.47 14.83 5.77
C ILE A 266 -7.27 14.47 7.01
N LYS A 267 -6.63 13.87 8.03
CA LYS A 267 -7.31 13.54 9.30
C LYS A 267 -8.00 14.74 9.93
N SER A 268 -7.36 15.92 9.83
CA SER A 268 -7.90 17.17 10.35
C SER A 268 -8.88 17.87 9.42
N SER A 269 -9.15 17.34 8.22
CA SER A 269 -10.03 17.95 7.23
C SER A 269 -11.50 17.54 7.38
N PRO A 270 -12.45 18.31 6.84
CA PRO A 270 -13.86 17.91 6.78
C PRO A 270 -14.13 16.66 5.95
N LEU A 271 -13.14 16.18 5.16
CA LEU A 271 -13.29 15.01 4.29
C LEU A 271 -12.99 13.69 5.02
N SER A 272 -12.48 13.75 6.24
CA SER A 272 -12.06 12.58 7.02
C SER A 272 -13.24 11.78 7.58
N THR A 273 -13.05 10.46 7.75
CA THR A 273 -13.94 9.57 8.52
C THR A 273 -14.07 9.97 9.99
N GLY A 274 -13.14 10.76 10.53
CA GLY A 274 -13.11 11.16 11.93
C GLY A 274 -12.62 10.07 12.91
N ASP A 275 -12.28 8.89 12.43
CA ASP A 275 -11.63 7.84 13.23
C ASP A 275 -10.10 8.03 13.29
N ALA A 276 -9.41 7.15 14.04
CA ALA A 276 -7.96 7.24 14.21
C ALA A 276 -7.16 7.06 12.90
N ALA A 277 -7.70 6.37 11.92
CA ALA A 277 -7.06 6.18 10.61
C ALA A 277 -7.30 7.39 9.68
N GLY A 278 -8.45 8.06 9.80
CA GLY A 278 -8.78 9.35 9.21
C GLY A 278 -8.78 9.39 7.68
N PHE A 279 -9.09 8.31 7.00
CA PHE A 279 -9.18 8.27 5.54
C PHE A 279 -10.31 9.13 5.01
N VAL A 280 -10.27 9.48 3.73
CA VAL A 280 -11.35 10.24 3.07
C VAL A 280 -12.62 9.41 3.08
N GLU A 281 -13.70 9.93 3.69
CA GLU A 281 -14.95 9.24 3.89
C GLU A 281 -15.73 9.10 2.58
N ILE A 282 -15.83 7.89 2.05
CA ILE A 282 -16.50 7.61 0.78
C ILE A 282 -17.50 6.47 0.87
N ASP A 283 -18.51 6.52 0.04
CA ASP A 283 -19.31 5.34 -0.27
C ASP A 283 -18.44 4.30 -1.01
N LYS A 284 -18.41 3.10 -0.49
CA LYS A 284 -17.52 2.04 -0.96
C LYS A 284 -17.80 1.54 -2.39
N HIS A 285 -18.98 1.82 -2.92
CA HIS A 285 -19.38 1.40 -4.26
C HIS A 285 -19.18 2.53 -5.29
N THR A 286 -19.64 3.74 -4.98
CA THR A 286 -19.55 4.86 -5.92
C THR A 286 -18.21 5.60 -5.88
N MET A 287 -17.41 5.41 -4.81
CA MET A 287 -16.18 6.15 -4.54
C MET A 287 -16.41 7.66 -4.32
N GLN A 288 -17.67 8.10 -4.18
CA GLN A 288 -18.07 9.48 -3.89
C GLN A 288 -18.03 9.72 -2.38
N HIS A 289 -17.64 10.93 -1.98
CA HIS A 289 -17.70 11.35 -0.58
C HIS A 289 -19.15 11.41 -0.09
N VAL A 290 -19.40 10.92 1.13
CA VAL A 290 -20.77 10.75 1.66
C VAL A 290 -21.51 12.07 1.91
N ARG A 291 -20.79 13.19 2.12
CA ARG A 291 -21.36 14.52 2.39
C ARG A 291 -21.17 15.52 1.24
N TYR A 292 -20.13 15.38 0.44
CA TYR A 292 -19.76 16.32 -0.63
C TYR A 292 -19.87 15.62 -1.98
N PRO A 293 -20.97 15.83 -2.74
CA PRO A 293 -21.26 15.05 -3.95
C PRO A 293 -20.31 15.32 -5.11
N ASN A 294 -19.53 16.39 -5.06
CA ASN A 294 -18.50 16.72 -6.04
C ASN A 294 -17.08 16.31 -5.61
N VAL A 295 -16.96 15.52 -4.53
CA VAL A 295 -15.68 14.99 -4.04
C VAL A 295 -15.65 13.47 -4.19
N PHE A 296 -14.55 12.95 -4.72
CA PHE A 296 -14.30 11.52 -4.90
C PHE A 296 -12.95 11.15 -4.32
N SER A 297 -12.79 9.90 -3.88
CA SER A 297 -11.49 9.39 -3.46
C SER A 297 -11.32 7.93 -3.88
N LEU A 298 -10.05 7.52 -4.08
CA LEU A 298 -9.71 6.15 -4.43
C LEU A 298 -8.27 5.81 -4.01
N GLY A 299 -7.92 4.56 -4.16
CA GLY A 299 -6.60 4.04 -3.75
C GLY A 299 -6.43 4.04 -2.25
N ASP A 300 -5.21 4.34 -1.78
CA ASP A 300 -4.88 4.22 -0.37
C ASP A 300 -5.50 5.34 0.48
N ALA A 301 -5.90 6.47 -0.12
CA ALA A 301 -6.48 7.62 0.58
C ALA A 301 -7.94 7.44 1.00
N GLY A 302 -8.73 6.64 0.25
CA GLY A 302 -10.16 6.45 0.52
C GLY A 302 -10.44 5.45 1.64
N SER A 303 -11.58 5.60 2.32
CA SER A 303 -12.05 4.73 3.41
C SER A 303 -12.63 3.38 2.96
N SER A 304 -12.59 3.09 1.67
CA SER A 304 -13.07 1.80 1.12
C SER A 304 -12.42 0.61 1.85
N PRO A 305 -13.20 -0.39 2.32
CA PRO A 305 -12.71 -1.47 3.19
C PRO A 305 -11.94 -2.57 2.45
N ASN A 306 -11.65 -2.39 1.18
CA ASN A 306 -10.83 -3.32 0.40
C ASN A 306 -9.34 -3.25 0.76
N ALA A 307 -8.59 -4.26 0.37
CA ALA A 307 -7.13 -4.21 0.47
C ALA A 307 -6.57 -3.08 -0.40
N LYS A 308 -5.76 -2.19 0.20
CA LYS A 308 -5.14 -1.03 -0.46
C LYS A 308 -4.03 -1.50 -1.42
N THR A 309 -4.38 -1.69 -2.70
CA THR A 309 -3.49 -2.25 -3.74
C THR A 309 -3.62 -1.51 -5.07
N GLY A 310 -2.57 -1.53 -5.90
CA GLY A 310 -2.65 -1.00 -7.26
C GLY A 310 -3.69 -1.72 -8.14
N ALA A 311 -3.98 -2.99 -7.87
CA ALA A 311 -5.02 -3.74 -8.56
C ALA A 311 -6.42 -3.20 -8.24
N ALA A 312 -6.67 -2.79 -6.98
CA ALA A 312 -7.90 -2.10 -6.60
C ALA A 312 -8.04 -0.78 -7.36
N VAL A 313 -6.98 0.04 -7.40
CA VAL A 313 -6.98 1.32 -8.17
C VAL A 313 -7.38 1.10 -9.63
N ARG A 314 -6.89 0.03 -10.28
CA ARG A 314 -7.23 -0.29 -11.68
C ARG A 314 -8.74 -0.49 -11.88
N LYS A 315 -9.45 -0.99 -10.86
CA LYS A 315 -10.91 -1.18 -10.90
C LYS A 315 -11.69 0.02 -10.37
N GLN A 316 -11.14 0.75 -9.39
CA GLN A 316 -11.76 1.95 -8.84
C GLN A 316 -11.73 3.13 -9.80
N ALA A 317 -10.62 3.34 -10.52
CA ALA A 317 -10.46 4.51 -11.40
C ALA A 317 -11.53 4.60 -12.52
N PRO A 318 -11.93 3.52 -13.22
CA PRO A 318 -13.06 3.56 -14.14
C PRO A 318 -14.37 4.03 -13.47
N VAL A 319 -14.66 3.53 -12.28
CA VAL A 319 -15.87 3.89 -11.51
C VAL A 319 -15.86 5.38 -11.14
N VAL A 320 -14.74 5.88 -10.63
CA VAL A 320 -14.56 7.31 -10.31
C VAL A 320 -14.78 8.17 -11.55
N VAL A 321 -14.17 7.81 -12.69
CA VAL A 321 -14.31 8.59 -13.93
C VAL A 321 -15.74 8.57 -14.50
N GLU A 322 -16.42 7.44 -14.40
CA GLU A 322 -17.83 7.31 -14.81
C GLU A 322 -18.73 8.17 -13.94
N ASN A 323 -18.52 8.14 -12.62
CA ASN A 323 -19.31 8.88 -11.65
C ASN A 323 -19.01 10.39 -11.69
N ILE A 324 -17.77 10.81 -11.97
CA ILE A 324 -17.43 12.21 -12.25
C ILE A 324 -18.18 12.71 -13.51
N ASP A 325 -18.17 11.93 -14.59
CA ASP A 325 -18.89 12.28 -15.84
C ASP A 325 -20.41 12.39 -15.60
N ALA A 326 -20.98 11.48 -14.82
CA ALA A 326 -22.38 11.52 -14.45
C ALA A 326 -22.71 12.77 -13.62
N HIS A 327 -21.90 13.07 -12.60
CA HIS A 327 -22.05 14.23 -11.74
C HIS A 327 -21.99 15.55 -12.54
N LEU A 328 -20.96 15.73 -13.37
CA LEU A 328 -20.79 16.95 -14.18
C LEU A 328 -21.90 17.15 -15.20
N LYS A 329 -22.59 16.09 -15.60
CA LYS A 329 -23.74 16.13 -16.53
C LYS A 329 -25.10 16.13 -15.83
N GLY A 330 -25.13 16.24 -14.49
CA GLY A 330 -26.37 16.20 -13.70
C GLY A 330 -27.15 14.88 -13.82
N ARG A 331 -26.44 13.76 -14.03
CA ARG A 331 -27.05 12.43 -14.17
C ARG A 331 -26.82 11.59 -12.90
N PRO A 332 -27.68 10.61 -12.62
CA PRO A 332 -27.44 9.64 -11.54
C PRO A 332 -26.10 8.90 -11.74
N LEU A 333 -25.42 8.58 -10.63
CA LEU A 333 -24.22 7.77 -10.63
C LEU A 333 -24.57 6.32 -10.99
N THR A 334 -23.82 5.74 -11.91
CA THR A 334 -24.01 4.36 -12.40
C THR A 334 -22.78 3.48 -12.16
N GLY A 335 -21.61 4.10 -12.00
CA GLY A 335 -20.38 3.37 -11.69
C GLY A 335 -20.42 2.75 -10.31
N SER A 336 -20.12 1.45 -10.22
CA SER A 336 -20.09 0.70 -8.95
C SER A 336 -18.85 -0.18 -8.86
N TYR A 337 -18.14 -0.09 -7.74
CA TYR A 337 -16.99 -0.90 -7.41
C TYR A 337 -17.38 -2.02 -6.44
N ASP A 338 -16.97 -3.23 -6.74
CA ASP A 338 -17.33 -4.46 -6.03
C ASP A 338 -16.34 -4.87 -4.92
N GLY A 339 -15.29 -4.08 -4.70
CA GLY A 339 -14.25 -4.39 -3.71
C GLY A 339 -13.10 -5.23 -4.25
N TYR A 340 -13.03 -5.48 -5.55
CA TYR A 340 -11.95 -6.28 -6.14
C TYR A 340 -10.58 -5.79 -5.71
N SER A 341 -9.81 -6.69 -5.13
CA SER A 341 -8.42 -6.49 -4.75
C SER A 341 -7.58 -7.68 -5.19
N SER A 342 -6.28 -7.45 -5.36
CA SER A 342 -5.35 -8.52 -5.66
C SER A 342 -4.09 -8.39 -4.83
N CYS A 343 -3.72 -9.49 -4.18
CA CYS A 343 -2.47 -9.65 -3.44
C CYS A 343 -1.59 -10.69 -4.14
N PRO A 344 -0.61 -10.26 -4.97
CA PRO A 344 0.40 -11.15 -5.52
C PRO A 344 1.39 -11.55 -4.43
N ILE A 345 1.19 -12.72 -3.80
CA ILE A 345 1.99 -13.20 -2.67
C ILE A 345 3.14 -14.06 -3.19
N VAL A 346 4.33 -13.47 -3.29
CA VAL A 346 5.56 -14.16 -3.69
C VAL A 346 5.99 -15.09 -2.56
N THR A 347 6.09 -16.38 -2.83
CA THR A 347 6.44 -17.42 -1.86
C THR A 347 7.88 -17.94 -2.01
N SER A 348 8.52 -17.61 -3.13
CA SER A 348 9.94 -17.91 -3.41
C SER A 348 10.46 -17.01 -4.53
N SER A 349 11.73 -17.14 -4.88
CA SER A 349 12.34 -16.44 -6.02
C SER A 349 11.77 -16.81 -7.40
N HIS A 350 10.86 -17.75 -7.48
CA HIS A 350 10.31 -18.29 -8.74
C HIS A 350 8.85 -18.74 -8.66
N ALA A 351 8.17 -18.51 -7.54
CA ALA A 351 6.76 -18.88 -7.37
C ALA A 351 5.98 -17.80 -6.62
N MET A 352 4.72 -17.66 -6.98
CA MET A 352 3.80 -16.68 -6.43
C MET A 352 2.37 -17.23 -6.40
N LEU A 353 1.66 -16.95 -5.34
CA LEU A 353 0.23 -17.12 -5.21
C LEU A 353 -0.46 -15.80 -5.58
N LEU A 354 -1.52 -15.86 -6.37
CA LEU A 354 -2.29 -14.68 -6.77
C LEU A 354 -3.66 -14.72 -6.10
N ALA A 355 -3.77 -14.08 -4.93
CA ALA A 355 -5.04 -13.94 -4.23
C ALA A 355 -5.81 -12.74 -4.80
N GLU A 356 -6.91 -13.01 -5.50
CA GLU A 356 -7.84 -12.02 -6.04
C GLU A 356 -9.20 -12.23 -5.38
N PHE A 357 -9.79 -11.17 -4.83
CA PHE A 357 -11.02 -11.28 -4.04
C PHE A 357 -11.79 -9.94 -4.01
N ASP A 358 -13.07 -10.01 -3.66
CA ASP A 358 -13.98 -8.87 -3.50
C ASP A 358 -14.12 -8.45 -2.01
N TYR A 359 -15.12 -7.59 -1.70
CA TYR A 359 -15.41 -7.12 -0.35
C TYR A 359 -15.77 -8.25 0.64
N ASP A 360 -16.40 -9.32 0.15
CA ASP A 360 -16.83 -10.45 0.94
C ASP A 360 -15.74 -11.53 1.08
N LEU A 361 -14.50 -11.21 0.67
CA LEU A 361 -13.36 -12.13 0.61
C LEU A 361 -13.59 -13.34 -0.32
N LYS A 362 -14.57 -13.24 -1.22
CA LYS A 362 -14.83 -14.26 -2.23
C LYS A 362 -13.78 -14.18 -3.33
N LEU A 363 -13.18 -15.33 -3.66
CA LEU A 363 -12.15 -15.42 -4.68
C LEU A 363 -12.71 -15.05 -6.07
N GLN A 364 -11.97 -14.20 -6.78
CA GLN A 364 -12.28 -13.66 -8.11
C GLN A 364 -11.11 -13.92 -9.09
N PRO A 365 -10.74 -15.18 -9.36
CA PRO A 365 -9.53 -15.49 -10.10
C PRO A 365 -9.59 -15.03 -11.56
N SER A 366 -8.60 -14.23 -11.99
CA SER A 366 -8.42 -13.84 -13.40
C SER A 366 -7.95 -14.99 -14.30
N PHE A 367 -7.42 -16.06 -13.72
CA PHE A 367 -6.86 -17.22 -14.45
C PHE A 367 -7.56 -18.50 -14.00
N PRO A 368 -8.70 -18.87 -14.61
CA PRO A 368 -9.55 -19.96 -14.11
C PRO A 368 -8.93 -21.36 -14.22
N LEU A 369 -7.87 -21.53 -15.03
CA LEU A 369 -7.17 -22.81 -15.20
C LEU A 369 -6.11 -23.07 -14.14
N LEU A 370 -5.76 -22.08 -13.33
CA LEU A 370 -4.77 -22.22 -12.26
C LEU A 370 -5.46 -22.11 -10.91
N ASP A 371 -5.15 -23.02 -10.00
CA ASP A 371 -5.66 -23.00 -8.64
C ASP A 371 -5.20 -21.72 -7.93
N PRO A 372 -6.10 -20.78 -7.59
CA PRO A 372 -5.71 -19.50 -6.99
C PRO A 372 -5.13 -19.65 -5.58
N ALA A 373 -5.37 -20.81 -4.93
CA ALA A 373 -4.85 -21.11 -3.61
C ALA A 373 -3.45 -21.74 -3.63
N LYS A 374 -2.83 -21.93 -4.79
CA LYS A 374 -1.48 -22.53 -4.91
C LYS A 374 -0.47 -21.56 -5.50
N PRO A 375 0.81 -21.63 -5.07
CA PRO A 375 1.89 -20.91 -5.73
C PRO A 375 2.19 -21.45 -7.12
N HIS A 376 2.28 -20.56 -8.12
CA HIS A 376 2.60 -20.90 -9.51
C HIS A 376 3.75 -20.09 -10.06
N ARG A 377 4.60 -20.68 -10.93
CA ARG A 377 5.69 -20.01 -11.63
C ARG A 377 5.19 -18.92 -12.62
N PRO A 378 4.15 -19.14 -13.44
CA PRO A 378 3.65 -18.10 -14.35
C PRO A 378 3.24 -16.81 -13.64
N TYR A 379 2.65 -16.90 -12.45
CA TYR A 379 2.28 -15.70 -11.66
C TYR A 379 3.50 -14.90 -11.21
N TRP A 380 4.63 -15.57 -10.93
CA TRP A 380 5.86 -14.87 -10.58
C TRP A 380 6.40 -14.05 -11.77
N TYR A 381 6.39 -14.60 -13.00
CA TYR A 381 6.75 -13.86 -14.22
C TYR A 381 5.81 -12.69 -14.46
N LEU A 382 4.50 -12.89 -14.26
CA LEU A 382 3.51 -11.81 -14.33
C LEU A 382 3.86 -10.69 -13.34
N LYS A 383 4.19 -11.02 -12.09
CA LYS A 383 4.56 -10.03 -11.05
C LYS A 383 5.82 -9.27 -11.41
N LYS A 384 6.84 -9.95 -11.88
CA LYS A 384 8.17 -9.37 -12.11
C LYS A 384 8.24 -8.53 -13.38
N TYR A 385 7.58 -8.96 -14.44
CA TYR A 385 7.70 -8.36 -15.78
C TYR A 385 6.39 -7.81 -16.33
N GLY A 386 5.27 -8.52 -16.13
CA GLY A 386 3.98 -8.15 -16.69
C GLY A 386 3.37 -6.93 -16.01
N LEU A 387 3.15 -7.01 -14.68
CA LEU A 387 2.49 -5.92 -13.94
C LEU A 387 3.22 -4.56 -14.02
N PRO A 388 4.57 -4.49 -14.00
CA PRO A 388 5.27 -3.22 -14.15
C PRO A 388 5.17 -2.61 -15.54
N ALA A 389 4.84 -3.41 -16.58
CA ALA A 389 4.71 -2.97 -17.97
C ALA A 389 3.26 -2.57 -18.33
N MET A 390 2.29 -2.92 -17.50
CA MET A 390 0.85 -2.59 -17.66
C MET A 390 0.51 -1.23 -17.07
#